data_a8ae78127d84602f891243dd0231e612
#
_entry.id   a8ae78127d84602f891243dd0231e612
#
_cell.length_a   1.000
_cell.length_b   1.000
_cell.length_c   1.000
_cell.angle_alpha   90.00
_cell.angle_beta   90.00
_cell.angle_gamma   90.00
#
_symmetry.space_group_name_H-M   'P 1'
#
loop_
_entity.id
_entity.type
_entity.pdbx_description
1 polymer ?
#
loop_
_entity_poly.entity_id
_entity_poly.type
_entity_poly.pdbx_seq_one_letter_code
_entity_poly.pdbx_strand_id
1 'polypeptide(L)'
;MKHLQNQHFLTIIGGSSIIIIITCLILMLPKPHNSKKVVLMGDSITQSWASFNPEFFVNNSFLINKGISGETTPEMLARFDDDVIAIEPDVVMILAGINDIAQNTGYRSVPDIFKNIVEMVSLAKAAKITPVICSVLPTNVLPWREEVSPADLVIELNLMLKGFCTDNNIIYVDYFSEMVGLEKELRKELTYDGVHPDKNGYLVMEKILLAVVNKLF
;
A
#
# COMPACT_ATOMS: atom_id res chain seq x y z
N MET A 1 9.55 26.33 82.09
CA MET A 1 8.68 26.97 81.11
C MET A 1 9.43 27.16 79.80
N LYS A 2 9.33 26.27 78.90
CA LYS A 2 9.79 26.43 77.51
C LYS A 2 8.85 25.62 76.62
N HIS A 3 8.03 26.30 75.82
CA HIS A 3 7.17 25.74 74.81
C HIS A 3 8.04 25.25 73.65
N LEU A 4 7.88 23.97 73.29
CA LEU A 4 8.39 23.39 72.10
C LEU A 4 7.27 23.50 70.99
N GLN A 5 7.57 24.29 69.98
CA GLN A 5 6.78 24.32 68.78
C GLN A 5 7.19 23.11 67.88
N ASN A 6 6.28 22.17 67.69
CA ASN A 6 6.42 21.14 66.67
C ASN A 6 6.00 21.73 65.31
N GLN A 7 6.96 21.92 64.42
CA GLN A 7 6.66 22.17 63.01
C GLN A 7 6.52 20.84 62.26
N HIS A 8 5.32 20.59 61.81
CA HIS A 8 5.07 19.50 60.87
C HIS A 8 5.63 19.85 59.50
N PHE A 9 6.70 19.19 59.08
CA PHE A 9 7.12 19.12 57.68
C PHE A 9 6.21 18.15 56.97
N LEU A 10 5.23 18.68 56.25
CA LEU A 10 4.46 17.89 55.26
C LEU A 10 5.35 17.70 54.04
N THR A 11 5.88 16.49 53.84
CA THR A 11 6.63 16.12 52.65
C THR A 11 5.65 15.96 51.49
N ILE A 12 5.63 16.92 50.57
CA ILE A 12 4.92 16.81 49.28
C ILE A 12 5.76 15.93 48.37
N ILE A 13 5.67 14.62 48.53
CA ILE A 13 6.23 13.61 47.63
C ILE A 13 5.08 12.72 47.16
N GLY A 14 4.20 13.25 46.33
CA GLY A 14 3.09 12.45 45.84
C GLY A 14 2.58 12.86 44.44
N GLY A 15 2.74 14.15 44.09
CA GLY A 15 2.13 14.66 42.86
C GLY A 15 2.83 14.25 41.56
N SER A 16 4.16 14.28 41.55
CA SER A 16 4.94 14.06 40.32
C SER A 16 4.93 12.60 39.84
N SER A 17 4.97 11.63 40.78
CA SER A 17 4.97 10.20 40.44
C SER A 17 3.61 9.74 39.92
N ILE A 18 2.50 10.25 40.45
CA ILE A 18 1.15 9.94 40.00
C ILE A 18 0.91 10.56 38.64
N ILE A 19 1.36 11.78 38.35
CA ILE A 19 1.25 12.44 37.07
C ILE A 19 2.05 11.65 35.98
N ILE A 20 3.26 11.20 36.28
CA ILE A 20 4.10 10.41 35.37
C ILE A 20 3.43 9.06 35.06
N ILE A 21 2.86 8.38 36.06
CA ILE A 21 2.17 7.08 35.85
C ILE A 21 0.91 7.28 35.02
N ILE A 22 0.14 8.33 35.27
CA ILE A 22 -1.07 8.65 34.47
C ILE A 22 -0.68 9.02 33.02
N THR A 23 0.39 9.79 32.83
CA THR A 23 0.88 10.15 31.50
C THR A 23 1.40 8.92 30.76
N CYS A 24 2.15 8.02 31.41
CA CYS A 24 2.56 6.74 30.82
C CYS A 24 1.37 5.81 30.52
N LEU A 25 0.35 5.78 31.39
CA LEU A 25 -0.85 4.97 31.16
C LEU A 25 -1.69 5.49 29.99
N ILE A 26 -1.79 6.81 29.83
CA ILE A 26 -2.48 7.44 28.69
C ILE A 26 -1.72 7.18 27.38
N LEU A 27 -0.38 7.13 27.41
CA LEU A 27 0.44 6.78 26.25
C LEU A 27 0.36 5.28 25.89
N MET A 28 -0.07 4.43 26.84
CA MET A 28 -0.27 2.99 26.64
C MET A 28 -1.72 2.61 26.29
N LEU A 29 -2.66 3.56 26.36
CA LEU A 29 -4.00 3.29 25.84
C LEU A 29 -3.91 3.13 24.32
N PRO A 30 -4.48 2.07 23.73
CA PRO A 30 -4.57 1.99 22.29
C PRO A 30 -5.28 3.26 21.81
N LYS A 31 -4.66 3.98 20.86
CA LYS A 31 -5.33 5.11 20.18
C LYS A 31 -6.73 4.63 19.78
N PRO A 32 -7.81 5.40 20.02
CA PRO A 32 -9.11 5.00 19.52
C PRO A 32 -8.98 4.82 18.01
N HIS A 33 -9.12 3.59 17.56
CA HIS A 33 -9.02 3.18 16.16
C HIS A 33 -10.28 3.68 15.45
N ASN A 34 -10.34 4.97 15.16
CA ASN A 34 -11.58 5.64 14.80
C ASN A 34 -11.76 5.93 13.30
N SER A 35 -10.87 5.47 12.46
CA SER A 35 -11.08 5.45 11.00
C SER A 35 -10.12 4.45 10.35
N LYS A 36 -10.67 3.46 9.65
CA LYS A 36 -9.92 2.58 8.76
C LYS A 36 -9.11 3.44 7.79
N LYS A 37 -7.84 3.09 7.57
CA LYS A 37 -7.01 3.74 6.56
C LYS A 37 -6.35 2.68 5.69
N VAL A 38 -6.53 2.79 4.40
CA VAL A 38 -5.91 1.92 3.40
C VAL A 38 -5.10 2.80 2.45
N VAL A 39 -3.80 2.63 2.43
CA VAL A 39 -2.93 3.29 1.46
C VAL A 39 -2.85 2.45 0.19
N LEU A 40 -3.11 3.07 -0.95
CA LEU A 40 -2.88 2.51 -2.28
C LEU A 40 -1.54 3.02 -2.80
N MET A 41 -0.49 2.20 -2.65
CA MET A 41 0.87 2.48 -3.11
C MET A 41 1.02 1.98 -4.54
N GLY A 42 1.45 2.84 -5.47
CA GLY A 42 1.59 2.44 -6.86
C GLY A 42 2.08 3.54 -7.80
N ASP A 43 1.94 3.29 -9.08
CA ASP A 43 2.39 4.13 -10.19
C ASP A 43 1.25 4.95 -10.83
N SER A 44 1.34 5.19 -12.16
CA SER A 44 0.33 5.90 -12.97
C SER A 44 -1.06 5.24 -12.91
N ILE A 45 -1.12 3.90 -12.83
CA ILE A 45 -2.38 3.18 -12.74
C ILE A 45 -3.09 3.54 -11.45
N THR A 46 -2.37 3.60 -10.34
CA THR A 46 -2.92 4.04 -9.05
C THR A 46 -3.23 5.54 -9.06
N GLN A 47 -2.32 6.39 -9.56
CA GLN A 47 -2.50 7.84 -9.59
C GLN A 47 -3.74 8.25 -10.37
N SER A 48 -3.91 7.71 -11.58
CA SER A 48 -4.98 8.11 -12.51
C SER A 48 -6.37 7.66 -12.06
N TRP A 49 -6.46 6.69 -11.15
CA TRP A 49 -7.73 6.15 -10.69
C TRP A 49 -8.67 7.23 -10.15
N ALA A 50 -8.15 8.16 -9.34
CA ALA A 50 -8.94 9.26 -8.80
C ALA A 50 -9.42 10.25 -9.89
N SER A 51 -8.74 10.33 -11.03
CA SER A 51 -9.15 11.17 -12.17
C SER A 51 -10.27 10.52 -12.99
N PHE A 52 -10.24 9.19 -13.13
CA PHE A 52 -11.27 8.45 -13.87
C PHE A 52 -12.55 8.21 -13.06
N ASN A 53 -12.43 8.04 -11.74
CA ASN A 53 -13.58 7.87 -10.85
C ASN A 53 -13.38 8.60 -9.50
N PRO A 54 -13.47 9.94 -9.45
CA PRO A 54 -13.29 10.69 -8.22
C PRO A 54 -14.34 10.35 -7.14
N GLU A 55 -15.57 10.01 -7.56
CA GLU A 55 -16.64 9.64 -6.63
C GLU A 55 -16.32 8.37 -5.83
N PHE A 56 -15.55 7.45 -6.41
CA PHE A 56 -15.09 6.26 -5.71
C PHE A 56 -14.30 6.61 -4.45
N PHE A 57 -13.36 7.55 -4.55
CA PHE A 57 -12.55 8.00 -3.41
C PHE A 57 -13.35 8.87 -2.42
N VAL A 58 -14.31 9.66 -2.91
CA VAL A 58 -15.22 10.43 -2.04
C VAL A 58 -16.08 9.48 -1.20
N ASN A 59 -16.63 8.45 -1.82
CA ASN A 59 -17.49 7.45 -1.15
C ASN A 59 -16.68 6.48 -0.26
N ASN A 60 -15.37 6.34 -0.50
CA ASN A 60 -14.46 5.48 0.25
C ASN A 60 -13.29 6.30 0.79
N SER A 61 -13.58 7.32 1.59
CA SER A 61 -12.59 8.29 2.11
C SER A 61 -11.49 7.68 2.99
N PHE A 62 -11.61 6.40 3.34
CA PHE A 62 -10.56 5.63 4.01
C PHE A 62 -9.43 5.19 3.05
N LEU A 63 -9.64 5.27 1.73
CA LEU A 63 -8.64 4.99 0.71
C LEU A 63 -7.77 6.23 0.47
N ILE A 64 -6.47 6.08 0.65
CA ILE A 64 -5.47 7.13 0.46
C ILE A 64 -4.65 6.76 -0.77
N ASN A 65 -4.85 7.50 -1.87
CA ASN A 65 -4.12 7.27 -3.12
C ASN A 65 -2.71 7.86 -3.02
N LYS A 66 -1.70 7.01 -3.17
CA LYS A 66 -0.27 7.33 -3.20
C LYS A 66 0.39 6.83 -4.50
N GLY A 67 -0.36 6.88 -5.59
CA GLY A 67 0.18 6.61 -6.93
C GLY A 67 1.00 7.80 -7.44
N ILE A 68 2.14 7.51 -8.07
CA ILE A 68 2.97 8.50 -8.79
C ILE A 68 3.33 7.93 -10.16
N SER A 69 2.95 8.65 -11.21
CA SER A 69 3.13 8.21 -12.59
C SER A 69 4.59 7.95 -12.95
N GLY A 70 4.84 6.85 -13.64
CA GLY A 70 6.16 6.48 -14.17
C GLY A 70 7.09 5.83 -13.17
N GLU A 71 6.74 5.79 -11.87
CA GLU A 71 7.62 5.23 -10.84
C GLU A 71 7.85 3.74 -10.98
N THR A 72 9.10 3.38 -10.75
CA THR A 72 9.60 2.01 -10.62
C THR A 72 9.63 1.57 -9.16
N THR A 73 9.81 0.27 -8.91
CA THR A 73 9.83 -0.28 -7.55
C THR A 73 10.91 0.32 -6.63
N PRO A 74 12.14 0.67 -7.07
CA PRO A 74 13.10 1.39 -6.23
C PRO A 74 12.64 2.80 -5.82
N GLU A 75 11.96 3.53 -6.72
CA GLU A 75 11.46 4.87 -6.41
C GLU A 75 10.31 4.79 -5.40
N MET A 76 9.40 3.83 -5.56
CA MET A 76 8.36 3.55 -4.57
C MET A 76 8.95 3.16 -3.22
N LEU A 77 9.99 2.32 -3.20
CA LEU A 77 10.69 1.92 -1.98
C LEU A 77 11.33 3.12 -1.27
N ALA A 78 11.93 4.04 -2.03
CA ALA A 78 12.59 5.22 -1.48
C ALA A 78 11.63 6.18 -0.74
N ARG A 79 10.35 6.24 -1.14
CA ARG A 79 9.33 7.08 -0.48
C ARG A 79 8.38 6.30 0.44
N PHE A 80 8.64 5.01 0.66
CA PHE A 80 7.72 4.15 1.41
C PHE A 80 7.51 4.62 2.87
N ASP A 81 8.56 5.12 3.50
CA ASP A 81 8.50 5.65 4.87
C ASP A 81 7.57 6.87 4.95
N ASP A 82 7.70 7.82 4.03
CA ASP A 82 6.92 9.06 4.04
C ASP A 82 5.46 8.83 3.61
N ASP A 83 5.26 8.01 2.58
CA ASP A 83 3.95 7.82 1.96
C ASP A 83 3.10 6.69 2.54
N VAL A 84 3.72 5.79 3.32
CA VAL A 84 3.01 4.68 3.95
C VAL A 84 3.22 4.70 5.46
N ILE A 85 4.45 4.58 5.96
CA ILE A 85 4.70 4.37 7.39
C ILE A 85 4.28 5.59 8.20
N ALA A 86 4.62 6.80 7.76
CA ALA A 86 4.27 8.04 8.44
C ALA A 86 2.75 8.32 8.51
N ILE A 87 1.95 7.70 7.61
CA ILE A 87 0.49 7.80 7.62
C ILE A 87 -0.14 6.91 8.69
N GLU A 88 0.59 5.90 9.17
CA GLU A 88 0.11 4.87 10.09
C GLU A 88 -1.22 4.24 9.60
N PRO A 89 -1.29 3.66 8.38
CA PRO A 89 -2.50 3.01 7.91
C PRO A 89 -2.67 1.62 8.52
N ASP A 90 -3.88 1.06 8.44
CA ASP A 90 -4.14 -0.32 8.82
C ASP A 90 -3.62 -1.30 7.75
N VAL A 91 -3.73 -0.88 6.50
CA VAL A 91 -3.43 -1.69 5.31
C VAL A 91 -2.67 -0.86 4.30
N VAL A 92 -1.67 -1.45 3.66
CA VAL A 92 -1.09 -0.94 2.42
C VAL A 92 -1.32 -1.93 1.30
N MET A 93 -1.88 -1.47 0.18
CA MET A 93 -2.05 -2.24 -1.04
C MET A 93 -0.97 -1.79 -2.04
N ILE A 94 -0.14 -2.73 -2.50
CA ILE A 94 1.02 -2.44 -3.36
C ILE A 94 0.72 -2.95 -4.77
N LEU A 95 0.64 -2.03 -5.74
CA LEU A 95 0.53 -2.30 -7.17
C LEU A 95 1.75 -1.71 -7.87
N ALA A 96 2.73 -2.53 -8.25
CA ALA A 96 4.02 -2.08 -8.74
C ALA A 96 4.67 -3.08 -9.70
N GLY A 97 5.54 -2.59 -10.60
CA GLY A 97 6.41 -3.42 -11.42
C GLY A 97 6.30 -3.19 -12.93
N ILE A 98 5.22 -2.61 -13.44
CA ILE A 98 5.07 -2.41 -14.91
C ILE A 98 6.12 -1.44 -15.45
N ASN A 99 6.46 -0.38 -14.71
CA ASN A 99 7.47 0.60 -15.13
C ASN A 99 8.90 0.06 -15.02
N ASP A 100 9.16 -0.90 -14.13
CA ASP A 100 10.42 -1.65 -14.11
C ASP A 100 10.53 -2.54 -15.34
N ILE A 101 9.46 -3.28 -15.69
CA ILE A 101 9.38 -4.10 -16.91
C ILE A 101 9.56 -3.22 -18.15
N ALA A 102 8.97 -2.02 -18.16
CA ALA A 102 9.15 -1.02 -19.20
C ALA A 102 10.54 -0.37 -19.21
N GLN A 103 11.41 -0.69 -18.23
CA GLN A 103 12.76 -0.17 -18.10
C GLN A 103 12.83 1.38 -17.99
N ASN A 104 11.85 2.02 -17.34
CA ASN A 104 11.77 3.48 -17.23
C ASN A 104 13.03 4.09 -16.59
N THR A 105 13.65 3.39 -15.64
CA THR A 105 14.91 3.79 -14.98
C THR A 105 16.08 2.85 -15.31
N GLY A 106 16.00 2.16 -16.45
CA GLY A 106 16.97 1.17 -16.90
C GLY A 106 16.50 -0.27 -16.65
N TYR A 107 17.24 -1.22 -17.24
CA TYR A 107 16.93 -2.65 -17.15
C TYR A 107 16.92 -3.15 -15.71
N ARG A 108 15.90 -3.92 -15.37
CA ARG A 108 15.78 -4.65 -14.10
C ARG A 108 15.21 -6.03 -14.35
N SER A 109 15.82 -7.04 -13.75
CA SER A 109 15.31 -8.41 -13.85
C SER A 109 14.01 -8.58 -13.05
N VAL A 110 13.14 -9.51 -13.45
CA VAL A 110 11.91 -9.82 -12.69
C VAL A 110 12.21 -10.20 -11.23
N PRO A 111 13.26 -11.00 -10.91
CA PRO A 111 13.65 -11.24 -9.53
C PRO A 111 14.04 -9.99 -8.74
N ASP A 112 14.66 -8.97 -9.36
CA ASP A 112 14.98 -7.72 -8.67
C ASP A 112 13.74 -6.86 -8.41
N ILE A 113 12.80 -6.83 -9.36
CA ILE A 113 11.49 -6.18 -9.17
C ILE A 113 10.76 -6.83 -7.99
N PHE A 114 10.66 -8.14 -8.01
CA PHE A 114 10.07 -8.94 -6.93
C PHE A 114 10.71 -8.64 -5.57
N LYS A 115 12.05 -8.59 -5.50
CA LYS A 115 12.78 -8.29 -4.27
C LYS A 115 12.40 -6.94 -3.68
N ASN A 116 12.26 -5.90 -4.51
CA ASN A 116 11.87 -4.57 -4.05
C ASN A 116 10.44 -4.56 -3.49
N ILE A 117 9.52 -5.32 -4.10
CA ILE A 117 8.14 -5.45 -3.58
C ILE A 117 8.14 -6.20 -2.24
N VAL A 118 8.93 -7.26 -2.10
CA VAL A 118 9.10 -8.00 -0.84
C VAL A 118 9.71 -7.11 0.25
N GLU A 119 10.62 -6.20 -0.10
CA GLU A 119 11.18 -5.22 0.85
C GLU A 119 10.10 -4.26 1.37
N MET A 120 9.24 -3.72 0.49
CA MET A 120 8.10 -2.89 0.92
C MET A 120 7.15 -3.66 1.85
N VAL A 121 6.91 -4.95 1.58
CA VAL A 121 6.13 -5.82 2.48
C VAL A 121 6.80 -5.97 3.84
N SER A 122 8.12 -6.12 3.86
CA SER A 122 8.90 -6.28 5.09
C SER A 122 8.85 -5.01 5.94
N LEU A 123 8.97 -3.84 5.33
CA LEU A 123 8.82 -2.53 5.99
C LEU A 123 7.41 -2.36 6.57
N ALA A 124 6.37 -2.67 5.80
CA ALA A 124 4.99 -2.62 6.27
C ALA A 124 4.78 -3.51 7.51
N LYS A 125 5.22 -4.78 7.46
CA LYS A 125 5.11 -5.70 8.59
C LYS A 125 5.88 -5.21 9.83
N ALA A 126 7.08 -4.67 9.65
CA ALA A 126 7.87 -4.09 10.75
C ALA A 126 7.15 -2.91 11.42
N ALA A 127 6.42 -2.11 10.65
CA ALA A 127 5.58 -1.02 11.12
C ALA A 127 4.18 -1.47 11.62
N LYS A 128 3.89 -2.78 11.63
CA LYS A 128 2.59 -3.37 12.01
C LYS A 128 1.44 -2.96 11.08
N ILE A 129 1.75 -2.65 9.83
CA ILE A 129 0.79 -2.37 8.76
C ILE A 129 0.54 -3.68 8.02
N THR A 130 -0.72 -4.02 7.74
CA THR A 130 -1.08 -5.21 6.97
C THR A 130 -0.76 -5.01 5.50
N PRO A 131 0.23 -5.73 4.90
CA PRO A 131 0.50 -5.63 3.49
C PRO A 131 -0.46 -6.48 2.67
N VAL A 132 -0.88 -5.93 1.53
CA VAL A 132 -1.65 -6.59 0.49
C VAL A 132 -0.91 -6.39 -0.83
N ILE A 133 -0.66 -7.45 -1.58
CA ILE A 133 -0.02 -7.36 -2.90
C ILE A 133 -1.08 -7.48 -3.98
N CYS A 134 -1.05 -6.55 -4.93
CA CYS A 134 -1.88 -6.59 -6.12
C CYS A 134 -1.08 -7.17 -7.29
N SER A 135 -1.74 -7.96 -8.15
CA SER A 135 -1.14 -8.37 -9.42
C SER A 135 -0.86 -7.15 -10.30
N VAL A 136 0.24 -7.17 -11.02
CA VAL A 136 0.45 -6.28 -12.16
C VAL A 136 -0.63 -6.56 -13.20
N LEU A 137 -1.21 -5.51 -13.79
CA LEU A 137 -2.26 -5.67 -14.80
C LEU A 137 -1.69 -6.33 -16.06
N PRO A 138 -2.53 -7.07 -16.80
CA PRO A 138 -2.10 -7.66 -18.08
C PRO A 138 -1.74 -6.57 -19.07
N THR A 139 -0.70 -6.80 -19.85
CA THR A 139 -0.39 -6.01 -21.04
C THR A 139 0.54 -6.79 -21.96
N ASN A 140 0.34 -6.65 -23.26
CA ASN A 140 1.24 -7.21 -24.29
C ASN A 140 1.93 -6.11 -25.09
N VAL A 141 1.71 -4.85 -24.75
CA VAL A 141 2.31 -3.67 -25.39
C VAL A 141 2.80 -2.66 -24.34
N LEU A 142 3.81 -1.88 -24.70
CA LEU A 142 4.25 -0.70 -23.98
C LEU A 142 4.40 0.43 -25.00
N PRO A 143 3.41 1.31 -25.19
CA PRO A 143 3.42 2.29 -26.27
C PRO A 143 4.63 3.24 -26.28
N TRP A 144 5.27 3.43 -25.12
CA TRP A 144 6.49 4.24 -24.97
C TRP A 144 7.78 3.43 -24.98
N ARG A 145 7.70 2.08 -25.13
CA ARG A 145 8.84 1.17 -25.10
C ARG A 145 8.56 -0.07 -25.97
N GLU A 146 8.35 0.15 -27.25
CA GLU A 146 7.91 -0.89 -28.19
C GLU A 146 8.87 -2.07 -28.34
N GLU A 147 10.17 -1.86 -28.01
CA GLU A 147 11.18 -2.91 -28.06
C GLU A 147 11.08 -3.94 -26.91
N VAL A 148 10.26 -3.69 -25.89
CA VAL A 148 10.06 -4.60 -24.77
C VAL A 148 8.75 -5.37 -24.97
N SER A 149 8.81 -6.70 -24.87
CA SER A 149 7.64 -7.59 -24.86
C SER A 149 7.24 -7.88 -23.41
N PRO A 150 6.22 -7.19 -22.83
CA PRO A 150 5.96 -7.23 -21.39
C PRO A 150 5.18 -8.45 -20.92
N ALA A 151 4.38 -9.08 -21.78
CA ALA A 151 3.35 -10.06 -21.38
C ALA A 151 3.88 -11.20 -20.52
N ASP A 152 4.96 -11.86 -20.96
CA ASP A 152 5.53 -13.00 -20.22
C ASP A 152 6.24 -12.55 -18.94
N LEU A 153 6.86 -11.36 -18.93
CA LEU A 153 7.50 -10.78 -17.75
C LEU A 153 6.46 -10.41 -16.66
N VAL A 154 5.30 -9.89 -17.07
CA VAL A 154 4.18 -9.61 -16.16
C VAL A 154 3.65 -10.91 -15.55
N ILE A 155 3.48 -11.97 -16.36
CA ILE A 155 3.03 -13.28 -15.89
C ILE A 155 4.04 -13.87 -14.91
N GLU A 156 5.35 -13.81 -15.24
CA GLU A 156 6.43 -14.30 -14.36
C GLU A 156 6.41 -13.59 -13.01
N LEU A 157 6.35 -12.25 -13.01
CA LEU A 157 6.28 -11.46 -11.78
C LEU A 157 5.05 -11.81 -10.95
N ASN A 158 3.87 -11.90 -11.58
CA ASN A 158 2.63 -12.23 -10.90
C ASN A 158 2.65 -13.65 -10.30
N LEU A 159 3.28 -14.61 -10.95
CA LEU A 159 3.45 -15.96 -10.40
C LEU A 159 4.35 -15.94 -9.15
N MET A 160 5.47 -15.20 -9.18
CA MET A 160 6.36 -15.04 -8.02
C MET A 160 5.62 -14.35 -6.86
N LEU A 161 4.89 -13.27 -7.12
CA LEU A 161 4.12 -12.53 -6.12
C LEU A 161 3.02 -13.40 -5.49
N LYS A 162 2.27 -14.15 -6.31
CA LYS A 162 1.20 -15.04 -5.84
C LYS A 162 1.76 -16.18 -4.98
N GLY A 163 2.87 -16.79 -5.40
CA GLY A 163 3.58 -17.83 -4.62
C GLY A 163 4.02 -17.28 -3.25
N PHE A 164 4.71 -16.14 -3.25
CA PHE A 164 5.15 -15.49 -2.02
C PHE A 164 3.99 -15.15 -1.07
N CYS A 165 2.88 -14.66 -1.60
CA CYS A 165 1.68 -14.37 -0.81
C CYS A 165 1.13 -15.63 -0.14
N THR A 166 1.07 -16.74 -0.89
CA THR A 166 0.60 -18.04 -0.38
C THR A 166 1.49 -18.54 0.75
N ASP A 167 2.81 -18.52 0.55
CA ASP A 167 3.80 -19.02 1.51
C ASP A 167 3.89 -18.19 2.80
N ASN A 168 3.51 -16.92 2.73
CA ASN A 168 3.64 -15.95 3.83
C ASN A 168 2.30 -15.48 4.43
N ASN A 169 1.17 -16.08 4.04
CA ASN A 169 -0.18 -15.70 4.46
C ASN A 169 -0.47 -14.21 4.22
N ILE A 170 -0.07 -13.70 3.05
CA ILE A 170 -0.35 -12.34 2.60
C ILE A 170 -1.51 -12.40 1.62
N ILE A 171 -2.39 -11.40 1.68
CA ILE A 171 -3.50 -11.30 0.74
C ILE A 171 -2.96 -10.89 -0.63
N TYR A 172 -3.36 -11.65 -1.65
CA TYR A 172 -3.10 -11.35 -3.05
C TYR A 172 -4.37 -10.90 -3.73
N VAL A 173 -4.35 -9.73 -4.37
CA VAL A 173 -5.45 -9.17 -5.14
C VAL A 173 -5.21 -9.47 -6.61
N ASP A 174 -5.99 -10.37 -7.17
CA ASP A 174 -5.84 -10.85 -8.55
C ASP A 174 -6.65 -10.00 -9.54
N TYR A 175 -6.14 -8.81 -9.89
CA TYR A 175 -6.69 -8.00 -10.98
C TYR A 175 -6.42 -8.66 -12.34
N PHE A 176 -5.24 -9.29 -12.49
CA PHE A 176 -4.79 -9.86 -13.75
C PHE A 176 -5.81 -10.84 -14.33
N SER A 177 -6.26 -11.82 -13.54
CA SER A 177 -7.16 -12.87 -14.02
C SER A 177 -8.52 -12.35 -14.48
N GLU A 178 -9.00 -11.24 -13.88
CA GLU A 178 -10.30 -10.64 -14.23
C GLU A 178 -10.21 -9.68 -15.43
N MET A 179 -8.98 -9.27 -15.82
CA MET A 179 -8.79 -8.23 -16.83
C MET A 179 -8.02 -8.70 -18.07
N VAL A 180 -7.44 -9.90 -18.04
CA VAL A 180 -6.64 -10.44 -19.17
C VAL A 180 -7.49 -10.89 -20.33
N GLY A 181 -7.03 -10.57 -21.55
CA GLY A 181 -7.56 -11.08 -22.81
C GLY A 181 -6.82 -12.33 -23.33
N LEU A 182 -7.24 -12.81 -24.52
CA LEU A 182 -6.73 -14.06 -25.09
C LEU A 182 -5.25 -14.00 -25.50
N GLU A 183 -4.76 -12.81 -25.85
CA GLU A 183 -3.37 -12.57 -26.27
C GLU A 183 -2.52 -12.00 -25.14
N LYS A 184 -2.92 -12.24 -23.87
CA LYS A 184 -2.27 -11.74 -22.64
C LYS A 184 -2.30 -10.20 -22.50
N GLU A 185 -3.10 -9.51 -23.29
CA GLU A 185 -3.32 -8.07 -23.26
C GLU A 185 -4.29 -7.67 -22.13
N LEU A 186 -4.27 -6.42 -21.73
CA LEU A 186 -5.39 -5.81 -21.04
C LEU A 186 -6.57 -5.72 -22.03
N ARG A 187 -7.70 -6.33 -21.69
CA ARG A 187 -8.88 -6.37 -22.58
C ARG A 187 -9.20 -4.97 -23.10
N LYS A 188 -9.41 -4.85 -24.39
CA LYS A 188 -9.55 -3.56 -25.12
C LYS A 188 -10.66 -2.67 -24.57
N GLU A 189 -11.72 -3.25 -24.04
CA GLU A 189 -12.85 -2.53 -23.43
C GLU A 189 -12.55 -2.01 -22.01
N LEU A 190 -11.36 -2.29 -21.47
CA LEU A 190 -10.94 -1.89 -20.12
C LEU A 190 -9.77 -0.89 -20.13
N THR A 191 -9.29 -0.51 -21.30
CA THR A 191 -8.08 0.32 -21.42
C THR A 191 -8.20 1.30 -22.59
N TYR A 192 -7.44 2.40 -22.50
CA TYR A 192 -7.35 3.36 -23.61
C TYR A 192 -6.04 3.25 -24.42
N ASP A 193 -5.00 2.57 -23.87
CA ASP A 193 -3.68 2.48 -24.52
C ASP A 193 -3.03 1.08 -24.44
N GLY A 194 -3.74 0.09 -23.86
CA GLY A 194 -3.25 -1.27 -23.68
C GLY A 194 -2.51 -1.52 -22.37
N VAL A 195 -2.27 -0.46 -21.56
CA VAL A 195 -1.56 -0.52 -20.26
C VAL A 195 -2.42 0.06 -19.14
N HIS A 196 -2.93 1.27 -19.35
CA HIS A 196 -3.67 2.01 -18.34
C HIS A 196 -5.17 1.72 -18.46
N PRO A 197 -5.85 1.41 -17.35
CA PRO A 197 -7.30 1.23 -17.33
C PRO A 197 -8.02 2.52 -17.75
N ASP A 198 -9.09 2.37 -18.51
CA ASP A 198 -10.11 3.39 -18.66
C ASP A 198 -11.14 3.32 -17.51
N LYS A 199 -12.22 4.08 -17.60
CA LYS A 199 -13.28 4.07 -16.57
C LYS A 199 -13.82 2.67 -16.31
N ASN A 200 -14.00 1.84 -17.35
CA ASN A 200 -14.52 0.48 -17.20
C ASN A 200 -13.51 -0.43 -16.51
N GLY A 201 -12.23 -0.28 -16.86
CA GLY A 201 -11.12 -0.99 -16.19
C GLY A 201 -11.08 -0.68 -14.70
N TYR A 202 -11.18 0.61 -14.33
CA TYR A 202 -11.23 0.97 -12.91
C TYR A 202 -12.47 0.43 -12.19
N LEU A 203 -13.64 0.37 -12.83
CA LEU A 203 -14.83 -0.24 -12.21
C LEU A 203 -14.61 -1.74 -11.89
N VAL A 204 -13.88 -2.47 -12.73
CA VAL A 204 -13.48 -3.87 -12.43
C VAL A 204 -12.55 -3.90 -11.20
N MET A 205 -11.52 -3.03 -11.18
CA MET A 205 -10.58 -2.96 -10.07
C MET A 205 -11.26 -2.59 -8.75
N GLU A 206 -12.20 -1.64 -8.76
CA GLU A 206 -12.99 -1.20 -7.59
C GLU A 206 -13.77 -2.34 -6.96
N LYS A 207 -14.47 -3.12 -7.79
CA LYS A 207 -15.23 -4.28 -7.32
C LYS A 207 -14.34 -5.29 -6.61
N ILE A 208 -13.17 -5.57 -7.18
CA ILE A 208 -12.20 -6.54 -6.62
C ILE A 208 -11.60 -5.98 -5.33
N LEU A 209 -11.16 -4.71 -5.34
CA LEU A 209 -10.57 -4.04 -4.18
C LEU A 209 -11.54 -4.03 -2.99
N LEU A 210 -12.78 -3.58 -3.19
CA LEU A 210 -13.78 -3.51 -2.13
C LEU A 210 -14.12 -4.90 -1.56
N ALA A 211 -14.16 -5.94 -2.41
CA ALA A 211 -14.38 -7.30 -1.95
C ALA A 211 -13.27 -7.81 -1.01
N VAL A 212 -12.02 -7.34 -1.20
CA VAL A 212 -10.88 -7.65 -0.32
C VAL A 212 -10.94 -6.79 0.94
N VAL A 213 -11.09 -5.47 0.80
CA VAL A 213 -11.10 -4.54 1.93
C VAL A 213 -12.22 -4.86 2.92
N ASN A 214 -13.42 -5.20 2.43
CA ASN A 214 -14.55 -5.57 3.29
C ASN A 214 -14.34 -6.87 4.10
N LYS A 215 -13.37 -7.71 3.72
CA LYS A 215 -12.99 -8.90 4.50
C LYS A 215 -11.90 -8.63 5.53
N LEU A 216 -11.20 -7.50 5.39
CA LEU A 216 -10.11 -7.12 6.29
C LEU A 216 -10.62 -6.39 7.54
N PHE A 217 -11.81 -5.85 7.47
CA PHE A 217 -12.46 -5.05 8.51
C PHE A 217 -13.87 -5.55 8.84
#